data_28f7584a0f9f35dc1494f8014d1b3f61
#
_entry.id   28f7584a0f9f35dc1494f8014d1b3f61
#
_cell.length_a   1.000
_cell.length_b   1.000
_cell.length_c   1.000
_cell.angle_alpha   90.00
_cell.angle_beta   90.00
_cell.angle_gamma   90.00
#
_symmetry.space_group_name_H-M   'P 1'
#
loop_
_entity.id
_entity.type
_entity.pdbx_description
1 polymer ?
#
loop_
_entity_poly.entity_id
_entity_poly.type
_entity_poly.pdbx_seq_one_letter_code
_entity_poly.pdbx_strand_id
1 'polypeptide(L)'
;MVTAGALAPLLWHAGKGVAAWVEHRGLGGVPGLGWLAGKLADSDFGRYFNRAFLFAALGWLWPFLRWMGVTRAALGLAPNARRWRDYAGGFLVAAGLLLAMGGVFLWNGAYQWRVDPKLAGKLPRILMAAVVVPLLEEFLFRGVFLGMAMRAVRRVVAIVLVSGLFAVLHLVKPPDPLPEALAGGVVGWTSGYEMMGIIFRSYGDPGRFVSEFATLLVVGLILAWTRGFTRSLALPMGLHAGWIFGVGMFALVSRTSKGLRSGQWMVGEGSVRIPLIGENLKLGLAPLVVLLLTAGVIALLWRKRRAEDRGMCC
;
A
#
# COMPACT_ATOMS: atom_id res chain seq x y z
N MET A 1 9.30 7.20 -12.90
CA MET A 1 8.22 6.95 -13.89
C MET A 1 8.77 6.59 -15.27
N VAL A 2 9.62 7.43 -15.90
CA VAL A 2 10.19 7.14 -17.23
C VAL A 2 10.88 5.78 -17.29
N THR A 3 11.81 5.51 -16.38
CA THR A 3 12.53 4.22 -16.28
C THR A 3 11.58 3.02 -16.08
N ALA A 4 10.53 3.18 -15.29
CA ALA A 4 9.55 2.11 -15.06
C ALA A 4 8.71 1.84 -16.31
N GLY A 5 8.32 2.88 -17.07
CA GLY A 5 7.61 2.76 -18.33
C GLY A 5 8.41 1.98 -19.37
N ALA A 6 9.71 2.25 -19.48
CA ALA A 6 10.61 1.52 -20.38
C ALA A 6 10.91 0.08 -19.89
N LEU A 7 11.00 -0.13 -18.56
CA LEU A 7 11.31 -1.42 -17.97
C LEU A 7 10.14 -2.41 -18.04
N ALA A 8 8.90 -1.95 -18.07
CA ALA A 8 7.72 -2.82 -18.05
C ALA A 8 7.62 -3.73 -19.28
N PRO A 9 7.75 -3.25 -20.54
CA PRO A 9 7.80 -4.11 -21.71
C PRO A 9 8.99 -5.08 -21.70
N LEU A 10 10.17 -4.62 -21.26
CA LEU A 10 11.35 -5.46 -21.14
C LEU A 10 11.11 -6.66 -20.21
N LEU A 11 10.54 -6.40 -19.03
CA LEU A 11 10.19 -7.45 -18.07
C LEU A 11 9.12 -8.40 -18.63
N TRP A 12 8.15 -7.86 -19.38
CA TRP A 12 7.13 -8.67 -20.04
C TRP A 12 7.75 -9.63 -21.04
N HIS A 13 8.54 -9.15 -22.01
CA HIS A 13 9.17 -9.98 -23.01
C HIS A 13 10.14 -10.99 -22.40
N ALA A 14 10.96 -10.57 -21.43
CA ALA A 14 11.85 -11.47 -20.72
C ALA A 14 11.08 -12.57 -19.95
N GLY A 15 10.02 -12.19 -19.22
CA GLY A 15 9.22 -13.15 -18.46
C GLY A 15 8.47 -14.15 -19.33
N LYS A 16 7.82 -13.68 -20.41
CA LYS A 16 7.17 -14.55 -21.38
C LYS A 16 8.17 -15.44 -22.13
N GLY A 17 9.34 -14.89 -22.47
CA GLY A 17 10.44 -15.66 -23.09
C GLY A 17 10.97 -16.79 -22.19
N VAL A 18 11.17 -16.51 -20.89
CA VAL A 18 11.57 -17.54 -19.91
C VAL A 18 10.49 -18.62 -19.78
N ALA A 19 9.22 -18.25 -19.71
CA ALA A 19 8.12 -19.20 -19.65
C ALA A 19 8.08 -20.12 -20.88
N ALA A 20 8.15 -19.55 -22.08
CA ALA A 20 8.18 -20.29 -23.33
C ALA A 20 9.44 -21.19 -23.43
N TRP A 21 10.60 -20.71 -22.98
CA TRP A 21 11.83 -21.51 -22.97
C TRP A 21 11.72 -22.73 -22.04
N VAL A 22 11.15 -22.57 -20.83
CA VAL A 22 10.93 -23.69 -19.88
C VAL A 22 9.99 -24.73 -20.47
N GLU A 23 8.92 -24.28 -21.12
CA GLU A 23 7.94 -25.17 -21.79
C GLU A 23 8.59 -25.93 -22.96
N HIS A 24 9.29 -25.23 -23.86
CA HIS A 24 9.95 -25.81 -25.01
C HIS A 24 11.02 -26.86 -24.61
N ARG A 25 11.69 -26.65 -23.47
CA ARG A 25 12.70 -27.61 -22.95
C ARG A 25 12.08 -28.75 -22.13
N GLY A 26 10.78 -28.83 -22.01
CA GLY A 26 10.09 -29.85 -21.19
C GLY A 26 10.41 -29.77 -19.69
N LEU A 27 10.91 -28.62 -19.21
CA LEU A 27 11.32 -28.42 -17.82
C LEU A 27 10.16 -28.05 -16.91
N GLY A 28 8.92 -28.01 -17.40
CA GLY A 28 7.73 -27.69 -16.63
C GLY A 28 7.44 -28.60 -15.42
N GLY A 29 7.93 -29.84 -15.48
CA GLY A 29 7.85 -30.79 -14.37
C GLY A 29 8.88 -30.59 -13.24
N VAL A 30 9.88 -29.72 -13.43
CA VAL A 30 10.88 -29.43 -12.39
C VAL A 30 10.26 -28.59 -11.29
N PRO A 31 10.25 -29.05 -10.00
CA PRO A 31 9.69 -28.30 -8.90
C PRO A 31 10.27 -26.87 -8.81
N GLY A 32 9.39 -25.89 -8.67
CA GLY A 32 9.77 -24.47 -8.62
C GLY A 32 9.94 -23.82 -9.99
N LEU A 33 10.58 -24.45 -10.96
CA LEU A 33 10.78 -23.89 -12.30
C LEU A 33 9.47 -23.87 -13.09
N GLY A 34 8.73 -24.97 -13.11
CA GLY A 34 7.40 -25.03 -13.73
C GLY A 34 6.40 -24.09 -13.08
N TRP A 35 6.42 -23.98 -11.73
CA TRP A 35 5.60 -22.99 -11.01
C TRP A 35 5.97 -21.55 -11.42
N LEU A 36 7.27 -21.23 -11.49
CA LEU A 36 7.72 -19.89 -11.91
C LEU A 36 7.30 -19.59 -13.35
N ALA A 37 7.53 -20.54 -14.27
CA ALA A 37 7.15 -20.41 -15.68
C ALA A 37 5.63 -20.19 -15.83
N GLY A 38 4.79 -20.97 -15.14
CA GLY A 38 3.36 -20.78 -15.13
C GLY A 38 2.96 -19.40 -14.59
N LYS A 39 3.60 -18.93 -13.49
CA LYS A 39 3.36 -17.57 -12.97
C LYS A 39 3.76 -16.47 -13.95
N LEU A 40 4.84 -16.63 -14.68
CA LEU A 40 5.27 -15.67 -15.69
C LEU A 40 4.32 -15.72 -16.91
N ALA A 41 3.92 -16.91 -17.35
CA ALA A 41 2.97 -17.09 -18.44
C ALA A 41 1.60 -16.49 -18.15
N ASP A 42 1.04 -16.75 -16.95
CA ASP A 42 -0.31 -16.32 -16.55
C ASP A 42 -0.38 -14.84 -16.12
N SER A 43 0.76 -14.18 -15.91
CA SER A 43 0.76 -12.78 -15.49
C SER A 43 0.36 -11.86 -16.65
N ASP A 44 -0.57 -10.95 -16.38
CA ASP A 44 -0.95 -9.85 -17.29
C ASP A 44 0.11 -8.74 -17.31
N PHE A 45 0.01 -7.83 -18.28
CA PHE A 45 0.96 -6.71 -18.42
C PHE A 45 0.94 -5.76 -17.21
N GLY A 46 -0.21 -5.55 -16.57
CA GLY A 46 -0.33 -4.71 -15.38
C GLY A 46 0.53 -5.19 -14.21
N ARG A 47 0.69 -6.51 -14.06
CA ARG A 47 1.58 -7.07 -13.03
C ARG A 47 3.06 -6.82 -13.34
N TYR A 48 3.46 -6.91 -14.60
CA TYR A 48 4.83 -6.56 -15.01
C TYR A 48 5.08 -5.07 -14.85
N PHE A 49 4.10 -4.23 -15.19
CA PHE A 49 4.17 -2.79 -15.00
C PHE A 49 4.38 -2.43 -13.52
N ASN A 50 3.60 -2.99 -12.61
CA ASN A 50 3.77 -2.75 -11.17
C ASN A 50 5.15 -3.19 -10.66
N ARG A 51 5.68 -4.32 -11.15
CA ARG A 51 7.03 -4.77 -10.81
C ARG A 51 8.13 -3.90 -11.40
N ALA A 52 7.90 -3.35 -12.59
CA ALA A 52 8.82 -2.40 -13.20
C ALA A 52 9.01 -1.15 -12.33
N PHE A 53 7.95 -0.65 -11.71
CA PHE A 53 8.05 0.44 -10.73
C PHE A 53 8.89 0.05 -9.52
N LEU A 54 8.66 -1.13 -8.96
CA LEU A 54 9.41 -1.63 -7.81
C LEU A 54 10.90 -1.79 -8.15
N PHE A 55 11.22 -2.43 -9.28
CA PHE A 55 12.62 -2.63 -9.69
C PHE A 55 13.30 -1.32 -10.05
N ALA A 56 12.61 -0.39 -10.71
CA ALA A 56 13.14 0.94 -10.99
C ALA A 56 13.43 1.70 -9.69
N ALA A 57 12.51 1.66 -8.71
CA ALA A 57 12.70 2.30 -7.41
C ALA A 57 13.89 1.70 -6.65
N LEU A 58 14.00 0.38 -6.58
CA LEU A 58 15.11 -0.32 -5.92
C LEU A 58 16.44 -0.10 -6.64
N GLY A 59 16.44 -0.10 -7.99
CA GLY A 59 17.64 0.14 -8.79
C GLY A 59 18.21 1.54 -8.60
N TRP A 60 17.34 2.55 -8.51
CA TRP A 60 17.77 3.93 -8.23
C TRP A 60 18.10 4.18 -6.77
N LEU A 61 17.55 3.36 -5.86
CA LEU A 61 17.73 3.53 -4.42
C LEU A 61 19.19 3.43 -3.98
N TRP A 62 19.90 2.40 -4.45
CA TRP A 62 21.28 2.14 -4.05
C TRP A 62 22.26 3.27 -4.43
N PRO A 63 22.39 3.68 -5.71
CA PRO A 63 23.27 4.77 -6.08
C PRO A 63 22.87 6.08 -5.40
N PHE A 64 21.58 6.31 -5.19
CA PHE A 64 21.05 7.49 -4.53
C PHE A 64 21.42 7.56 -3.04
N LEU A 65 21.26 6.47 -2.27
CA LEU A 65 21.67 6.40 -0.87
C LEU A 65 23.17 6.59 -0.71
N ARG A 66 23.96 6.02 -1.61
CA ARG A 66 25.41 6.13 -1.60
C ARG A 66 25.85 7.57 -1.89
N TRP A 67 25.27 8.22 -2.88
CA TRP A 67 25.53 9.61 -3.22
C TRP A 67 25.18 10.58 -2.08
N MET A 68 24.08 10.34 -1.38
CA MET A 68 23.59 11.20 -0.30
C MET A 68 24.31 11.01 1.04
N GLY A 69 25.14 10.02 1.21
CA GLY A 69 25.83 9.74 2.49
C GLY A 69 24.88 9.54 3.67
N VAL A 70 23.76 8.82 3.45
CA VAL A 70 22.66 8.70 4.43
C VAL A 70 23.03 7.74 5.57
N THR A 71 22.97 8.22 6.81
CA THR A 71 23.23 7.40 8.00
C THR A 71 22.03 6.53 8.41
N ARG A 72 22.28 5.43 9.13
CA ARG A 72 21.21 4.57 9.69
C ARG A 72 20.22 5.36 10.56
N ALA A 73 20.69 6.34 11.31
CA ALA A 73 19.85 7.19 12.15
C ALA A 73 18.90 8.06 11.31
N ALA A 74 19.39 8.64 10.21
CA ALA A 74 18.56 9.40 9.28
C ALA A 74 17.47 8.53 8.64
N LEU A 75 17.79 7.26 8.35
CA LEU A 75 16.82 6.28 7.86
C LEU A 75 15.82 5.78 8.92
N GLY A 76 16.01 6.12 10.21
CA GLY A 76 15.18 5.60 11.30
C GLY A 76 15.46 4.15 11.69
N LEU A 77 16.65 3.67 11.33
CA LEU A 77 17.13 2.32 11.62
C LEU A 77 18.13 2.31 12.79
N ALA A 78 18.23 3.41 13.55
CA ALA A 78 19.02 3.44 14.78
C ALA A 78 18.50 2.39 15.78
N PRO A 79 19.38 1.81 16.62
CA PRO A 79 18.97 0.90 17.67
C PRO A 79 17.87 1.50 18.55
N ASN A 80 16.81 0.77 18.77
CA ASN A 80 15.66 1.16 19.61
C ASN A 80 15.24 -0.05 20.43
N ALA A 81 15.42 -0.01 21.74
CA ALA A 81 15.04 -1.09 22.65
C ALA A 81 13.53 -1.38 22.63
N ARG A 82 12.71 -0.38 22.29
CA ARG A 82 11.24 -0.50 22.26
C ARG A 82 10.69 -0.88 20.89
N ARG A 83 11.50 -1.16 19.87
CA ARG A 83 11.08 -1.37 18.48
C ARG A 83 9.95 -2.40 18.33
N TRP A 84 10.03 -3.51 19.04
CA TRP A 84 9.01 -4.57 18.96
C TRP A 84 7.69 -4.16 19.64
N ARG A 85 7.75 -3.42 20.74
CA ARG A 85 6.56 -2.86 21.40
C ARG A 85 5.88 -1.80 20.53
N ASP A 86 6.66 -0.95 19.87
CA ASP A 86 6.16 0.07 18.96
C ASP A 86 5.53 -0.57 17.72
N TYR A 87 6.17 -1.58 17.14
CA TYR A 87 5.63 -2.35 16.03
C TYR A 87 4.32 -3.06 16.41
N ALA A 88 4.34 -3.86 17.47
CA ALA A 88 3.18 -4.60 17.92
C ALA A 88 2.03 -3.67 18.35
N GLY A 89 2.32 -2.59 19.08
CA GLY A 89 1.32 -1.60 19.48
C GLY A 89 0.68 -0.91 18.28
N GLY A 90 1.48 -0.50 17.29
CA GLY A 90 0.99 0.06 16.04
C GLY A 90 0.10 -0.93 15.28
N PHE A 91 0.56 -2.18 15.14
CA PHE A 91 -0.19 -3.24 14.47
C PHE A 91 -1.56 -3.50 15.14
N LEU A 92 -1.57 -3.67 16.45
CA LEU A 92 -2.79 -3.96 17.21
C LEU A 92 -3.80 -2.80 17.15
N VAL A 93 -3.34 -1.56 17.28
CA VAL A 93 -4.22 -0.39 17.18
C VAL A 93 -4.81 -0.26 15.77
N ALA A 94 -4.00 -0.37 14.74
CA ALA A 94 -4.43 -0.23 13.36
C ALA A 94 -5.38 -1.37 12.92
N ALA A 95 -4.99 -2.62 13.17
CA ALA A 95 -5.82 -3.79 12.84
C ALA A 95 -7.10 -3.81 13.68
N GLY A 96 -7.00 -3.53 14.98
CA GLY A 96 -8.14 -3.54 15.91
C GLY A 96 -9.20 -2.51 15.54
N LEU A 97 -8.83 -1.26 15.32
CA LEU A 97 -9.79 -0.20 14.93
C LEU A 97 -10.41 -0.46 13.56
N LEU A 98 -9.63 -0.96 12.60
CA LEU A 98 -10.14 -1.27 11.27
C LEU A 98 -11.10 -2.46 11.30
N LEU A 99 -10.77 -3.52 12.02
CA LEU A 99 -11.64 -4.69 12.18
C LEU A 99 -12.89 -4.36 13.01
N ALA A 100 -12.78 -3.48 14.01
CA ALA A 100 -13.93 -2.98 14.76
C ALA A 100 -14.90 -2.21 13.84
N MET A 101 -14.39 -1.34 12.96
CA MET A 101 -15.19 -0.69 11.93
C MET A 101 -15.85 -1.71 11.01
N GLY A 102 -15.09 -2.71 10.55
CA GLY A 102 -15.63 -3.83 9.75
C GLY A 102 -16.77 -4.56 10.47
N GLY A 103 -16.65 -4.80 11.77
CA GLY A 103 -17.70 -5.36 12.63
C GLY A 103 -18.97 -4.50 12.64
N VAL A 104 -18.83 -3.17 12.77
CA VAL A 104 -19.96 -2.24 12.68
C VAL A 104 -20.65 -2.34 11.31
N PHE A 105 -19.88 -2.48 10.23
CA PHE A 105 -20.44 -2.62 8.87
C PHE A 105 -21.10 -3.98 8.60
N LEU A 106 -20.67 -5.02 9.28
CA LEU A 106 -21.40 -6.29 9.29
C LEU A 106 -22.72 -6.16 10.06
N TRP A 107 -22.71 -5.50 11.19
CA TRP A 107 -23.88 -5.32 12.03
C TRP A 107 -24.96 -4.46 11.35
N ASN A 108 -24.61 -3.39 10.66
CA ASN A 108 -25.58 -2.52 9.97
C ASN A 108 -25.95 -3.02 8.55
N GLY A 109 -25.46 -4.18 8.13
CA GLY A 109 -25.82 -4.82 6.85
C GLY A 109 -25.16 -4.22 5.61
N ALA A 110 -24.19 -3.30 5.76
CA ALA A 110 -23.39 -2.81 4.63
C ALA A 110 -22.52 -3.94 4.04
N TYR A 111 -22.07 -4.85 4.90
CA TYR A 111 -21.40 -6.10 4.54
C TYR A 111 -22.18 -7.28 5.10
N GLN A 112 -21.99 -8.45 4.47
CA GLN A 112 -22.53 -9.72 4.91
C GLN A 112 -21.39 -10.63 5.32
N TRP A 113 -21.56 -11.35 6.42
CA TRP A 113 -20.62 -12.38 6.85
C TRP A 113 -20.58 -13.51 5.83
N ARG A 114 -19.41 -13.74 5.27
CA ARG A 114 -19.18 -14.84 4.33
C ARG A 114 -17.70 -15.18 4.32
N VAL A 115 -17.37 -16.34 4.84
CA VAL A 115 -16.00 -16.85 4.81
C VAL A 115 -15.66 -17.30 3.39
N ASP A 116 -14.51 -16.85 2.87
CA ASP A 116 -14.01 -17.26 1.56
C ASP A 116 -13.62 -18.75 1.61
N PRO A 117 -14.14 -19.61 0.70
CA PRO A 117 -13.77 -21.03 0.68
C PRO A 117 -12.27 -21.29 0.50
N LYS A 118 -11.54 -20.33 -0.06
CA LYS A 118 -10.08 -20.39 -0.26
C LYS A 118 -9.28 -19.67 0.85
N LEU A 119 -9.88 -19.46 2.02
CA LEU A 119 -9.25 -18.74 3.14
C LEU A 119 -7.86 -19.29 3.46
N ALA A 120 -7.74 -20.60 3.66
CA ALA A 120 -6.47 -21.23 4.02
C ALA A 120 -5.36 -20.98 2.99
N GLY A 121 -5.68 -20.98 1.70
CA GLY A 121 -4.73 -20.69 0.62
C GLY A 121 -4.41 -19.20 0.44
N LYS A 122 -5.31 -18.31 0.86
CA LYS A 122 -5.11 -16.85 0.76
C LYS A 122 -4.42 -16.25 1.99
N LEU A 123 -4.60 -16.84 3.17
CA LEU A 123 -4.04 -16.34 4.43
C LEU A 123 -2.53 -16.14 4.41
N PRO A 124 -1.70 -17.09 3.93
CA PRO A 124 -0.25 -16.88 3.86
C PRO A 124 0.14 -15.67 3.00
N ARG A 125 -0.61 -15.41 1.92
CA ARG A 125 -0.38 -14.24 1.05
C ARG A 125 -0.67 -12.93 1.78
N ILE A 126 -1.74 -12.87 2.58
CA ILE A 126 -2.10 -11.70 3.38
C ILE A 126 -1.05 -11.45 4.45
N LEU A 127 -0.62 -12.49 5.17
CA LEU A 127 0.43 -12.39 6.18
C LEU A 127 1.75 -11.91 5.57
N MET A 128 2.15 -12.49 4.44
CA MET A 128 3.35 -12.04 3.72
C MET A 128 3.23 -10.59 3.25
N ALA A 129 2.10 -10.18 2.70
CA ALA A 129 1.87 -8.80 2.28
C ALA A 129 1.93 -7.84 3.47
N ALA A 130 1.34 -8.20 4.63
CA ALA A 130 1.36 -7.39 5.84
C ALA A 130 2.76 -7.21 6.46
N VAL A 131 3.73 -8.06 6.09
CA VAL A 131 5.13 -7.93 6.51
C VAL A 131 5.96 -7.23 5.43
N VAL A 132 5.92 -7.74 4.20
CA VAL A 132 6.84 -7.31 3.14
C VAL A 132 6.51 -5.91 2.61
N VAL A 133 5.22 -5.60 2.41
CA VAL A 133 4.83 -4.29 1.87
C VAL A 133 5.20 -3.15 2.81
N PRO A 134 4.85 -3.17 4.12
CA PRO A 134 5.26 -2.14 5.04
C PRO A 134 6.78 -2.02 5.19
N LEU A 135 7.49 -3.15 5.17
CA LEU A 135 8.95 -3.14 5.25
C LEU A 135 9.56 -2.33 4.10
N LEU A 136 9.14 -2.61 2.87
CA LEU A 136 9.67 -1.94 1.68
C LEU A 136 9.20 -0.49 1.59
N GLU A 137 7.91 -0.24 1.78
CA GLU A 137 7.33 1.08 1.61
C GLU A 137 7.73 2.05 2.72
N GLU A 138 7.72 1.63 4.00
CA GLU A 138 8.13 2.50 5.08
C GLU A 138 9.64 2.79 5.03
N PHE A 139 10.45 1.81 4.62
CA PHE A 139 11.86 2.05 4.37
C PHE A 139 12.07 3.11 3.28
N LEU A 140 11.36 2.98 2.16
CA LEU A 140 11.49 3.90 1.03
C LEU A 140 10.95 5.30 1.39
N PHE A 141 9.68 5.38 1.84
CA PHE A 141 9.02 6.66 2.05
C PHE A 141 9.45 7.35 3.35
N ARG A 142 9.50 6.62 4.48
CA ARG A 142 9.77 7.20 5.81
C ARG A 142 11.23 7.10 6.21
N GLY A 143 11.92 6.10 5.71
CA GLY A 143 13.37 6.01 5.84
C GLY A 143 14.06 6.99 4.89
N VAL A 144 13.95 6.75 3.60
CA VAL A 144 14.73 7.46 2.59
C VAL A 144 14.13 8.84 2.28
N PHE A 145 12.95 8.91 1.67
CA PHE A 145 12.41 10.19 1.18
C PHE A 145 12.15 11.18 2.31
N LEU A 146 11.51 10.76 3.40
CA LEU A 146 11.26 11.65 4.54
C LEU A 146 12.57 12.02 5.27
N GLY A 147 13.47 11.05 5.45
CA GLY A 147 14.77 11.29 6.06
C GLY A 147 15.58 12.36 5.32
N MET A 148 15.51 12.37 3.99
CA MET A 148 16.18 13.39 3.15
C MET A 148 15.41 14.70 3.12
N ALA A 149 14.09 14.67 2.93
CA ALA A 149 13.29 15.88 2.91
C ALA A 149 13.44 16.70 4.20
N MET A 150 13.53 16.03 5.37
CA MET A 150 13.77 16.69 6.65
C MET A 150 15.15 17.36 6.77
N ARG A 151 16.11 17.06 5.89
CA ARG A 151 17.42 17.75 5.81
C ARG A 151 17.34 19.02 4.95
N ALA A 152 16.45 19.03 3.95
CA ALA A 152 16.34 20.09 2.96
C ALA A 152 15.29 21.16 3.34
N VAL A 153 14.20 20.75 4.00
CA VAL A 153 13.08 21.64 4.32
C VAL A 153 12.58 21.44 5.75
N ARG A 154 11.73 22.38 6.22
CA ARG A 154 11.10 22.28 7.55
C ARG A 154 10.32 20.96 7.67
N ARG A 155 10.38 20.34 8.86
CA ARG A 155 9.78 19.03 9.14
C ARG A 155 8.31 18.88 8.68
N VAL A 156 7.49 19.91 8.90
CA VAL A 156 6.07 19.88 8.50
C VAL A 156 5.97 19.81 6.98
N VAL A 157 6.74 20.61 6.26
CA VAL A 157 6.79 20.62 4.80
C VAL A 157 7.24 19.25 4.27
N ALA A 158 8.30 18.68 4.86
CA ALA A 158 8.80 17.34 4.50
C ALA A 158 7.71 16.26 4.67
N ILE A 159 6.97 16.29 5.80
CA ILE A 159 5.87 15.36 6.07
C ILE A 159 4.78 15.50 5.00
N VAL A 160 4.34 16.71 4.69
CA VAL A 160 3.28 16.94 3.70
C VAL A 160 3.72 16.52 2.30
N LEU A 161 4.93 16.92 1.86
CA LEU A 161 5.44 16.57 0.54
C LEU A 161 5.58 15.05 0.34
N VAL A 162 6.18 14.35 1.32
CA VAL A 162 6.38 12.90 1.22
C VAL A 162 5.06 12.14 1.32
N SER A 163 4.10 12.63 2.11
CA SER A 163 2.75 12.05 2.18
C SER A 163 1.96 12.27 0.89
N GLY A 164 2.08 13.45 0.27
CA GLY A 164 1.50 13.72 -1.04
C GLY A 164 2.10 12.83 -2.13
N LEU A 165 3.43 12.68 -2.15
CA LEU A 165 4.12 11.76 -3.07
C LEU A 165 3.65 10.31 -2.87
N PHE A 166 3.52 9.86 -1.61
CA PHE A 166 2.99 8.54 -1.28
C PHE A 166 1.58 8.35 -1.84
N ALA A 167 0.68 9.30 -1.63
CA ALA A 167 -0.68 9.25 -2.14
C ALA A 167 -0.72 9.18 -3.66
N VAL A 168 0.03 10.06 -4.36
CA VAL A 168 0.09 10.09 -5.82
C VAL A 168 0.61 8.76 -6.39
N LEU A 169 1.70 8.23 -5.85
CA LEU A 169 2.28 6.97 -6.34
C LEU A 169 1.35 5.77 -6.10
N HIS A 170 0.53 5.79 -5.06
CA HIS A 170 -0.48 4.76 -4.81
C HIS A 170 -1.67 4.81 -5.76
N LEU A 171 -1.93 5.97 -6.35
CA LEU A 171 -2.94 6.12 -7.41
C LEU A 171 -2.44 5.60 -8.76
N VAL A 172 -1.13 5.47 -8.99
CA VAL A 172 -0.57 4.94 -10.23
C VAL A 172 -0.70 3.41 -10.24
N LYS A 173 -1.94 2.93 -10.45
CA LYS A 173 -2.27 1.51 -10.53
C LYS A 173 -2.94 1.19 -11.85
N PRO A 174 -2.53 0.11 -12.56
CA PRO A 174 -3.25 -0.38 -13.71
C PRO A 174 -4.72 -0.64 -13.37
N PRO A 175 -5.66 -0.30 -14.26
CA PRO A 175 -7.07 -0.66 -14.08
C PRO A 175 -7.25 -2.18 -14.09
N ASP A 176 -8.27 -2.67 -13.39
CA ASP A 176 -8.66 -4.07 -13.38
C ASP A 176 -10.17 -4.16 -13.66
N PRO A 177 -10.58 -4.75 -14.79
CA PRO A 177 -9.77 -5.41 -15.81
C PRO A 177 -8.92 -4.44 -16.66
N LEU A 178 -7.83 -4.97 -17.23
CA LEU A 178 -7.03 -4.21 -18.20
C LEU A 178 -7.85 -3.97 -19.49
N PRO A 179 -7.66 -2.84 -20.17
CA PRO A 179 -8.22 -2.63 -21.50
C PRO A 179 -7.74 -3.71 -22.49
N GLU A 180 -8.61 -4.09 -23.43
CA GLU A 180 -8.34 -5.16 -24.42
C GLU A 180 -7.01 -4.99 -25.15
N ALA A 181 -6.64 -3.75 -25.50
CA ALA A 181 -5.37 -3.44 -26.14
C ALA A 181 -4.13 -3.94 -25.36
N LEU A 182 -4.21 -4.04 -24.02
CA LEU A 182 -3.13 -4.49 -23.17
C LEU A 182 -3.41 -5.83 -22.46
N ALA A 183 -4.66 -6.30 -22.49
CA ALA A 183 -5.09 -7.57 -21.87
C ALA A 183 -4.77 -8.78 -22.76
N GLY A 184 -4.99 -8.67 -24.07
CA GLY A 184 -4.79 -9.72 -25.05
C GLY A 184 -3.96 -9.32 -26.27
N GLY A 185 -3.50 -8.05 -26.30
CA GLY A 185 -2.79 -7.48 -27.44
C GLY A 185 -1.27 -7.73 -27.42
N VAL A 186 -0.64 -7.31 -28.50
CA VAL A 186 0.82 -7.32 -28.62
C VAL A 186 1.39 -6.19 -27.76
N VAL A 187 2.12 -6.56 -26.70
CA VAL A 187 2.85 -5.58 -25.87
C VAL A 187 4.04 -5.05 -26.66
N GLY A 188 3.94 -3.78 -27.06
CA GLY A 188 5.02 -3.03 -27.73
C GLY A 188 5.94 -2.35 -26.72
N TRP A 189 7.04 -1.78 -27.21
CA TRP A 189 8.02 -1.08 -26.36
C TRP A 189 7.47 0.21 -25.73
N THR A 190 6.40 0.77 -26.31
CA THR A 190 5.69 1.96 -25.79
C THR A 190 4.59 1.64 -24.79
N SER A 191 4.18 0.37 -24.66
CA SER A 191 3.03 -0.05 -23.85
C SER A 191 3.12 0.33 -22.36
N GLY A 192 4.32 0.51 -21.83
CA GLY A 192 4.49 1.02 -20.46
C GLY A 192 4.08 2.50 -20.33
N TYR A 193 4.31 3.32 -21.33
CA TYR A 193 3.87 4.72 -21.37
C TYR A 193 2.38 4.83 -21.70
N GLU A 194 1.87 3.99 -22.58
CA GLU A 194 0.44 3.87 -22.89
C GLU A 194 -0.35 3.50 -21.62
N MET A 195 0.16 2.54 -20.82
CA MET A 195 -0.41 2.19 -19.52
C MET A 195 -0.49 3.38 -18.58
N MET A 196 0.54 4.23 -18.51
CA MET A 196 0.48 5.47 -17.73
C MET A 196 -0.65 6.39 -18.21
N GLY A 197 -0.79 6.58 -19.51
CA GLY A 197 -1.88 7.35 -20.10
C GLY A 197 -3.26 6.78 -19.73
N ILE A 198 -3.41 5.45 -19.77
CA ILE A 198 -4.65 4.77 -19.38
C ILE A 198 -4.95 4.98 -17.91
N ILE A 199 -3.95 4.83 -17.02
CA ILE A 199 -4.11 5.06 -15.58
C ILE A 199 -4.64 6.46 -15.31
N PHE A 200 -4.04 7.50 -15.90
CA PHE A 200 -4.50 8.87 -15.69
C PHE A 200 -5.91 9.12 -16.24
N ARG A 201 -6.30 8.47 -17.35
CA ARG A 201 -7.66 8.58 -17.90
C ARG A 201 -8.70 7.80 -17.10
N SER A 202 -8.32 6.74 -16.38
CA SER A 202 -9.24 5.91 -15.60
C SER A 202 -9.80 6.61 -14.36
N TYR A 203 -9.22 7.75 -13.94
CA TYR A 203 -9.73 8.60 -12.87
C TYR A 203 -10.83 9.56 -13.38
N GLY A 204 -11.80 9.03 -14.11
CA GLY A 204 -12.93 9.83 -14.64
C GLY A 204 -13.99 10.23 -13.60
N ASP A 205 -13.98 9.61 -12.39
CA ASP A 205 -14.87 9.96 -11.27
C ASP A 205 -14.12 10.84 -10.25
N PRO A 206 -14.38 12.17 -10.22
CA PRO A 206 -13.71 13.10 -9.30
C PRO A 206 -13.96 12.76 -7.83
N GLY A 207 -15.14 12.29 -7.47
CA GLY A 207 -15.50 11.95 -6.09
C GLY A 207 -14.71 10.75 -5.58
N ARG A 208 -14.57 9.72 -6.41
CA ARG A 208 -13.75 8.55 -6.11
C ARG A 208 -12.27 8.92 -6.01
N PHE A 209 -11.77 9.69 -6.96
CA PHE A 209 -10.37 10.15 -6.95
C PHE A 209 -10.04 10.94 -5.67
N VAL A 210 -10.87 11.93 -5.32
CA VAL A 210 -10.67 12.75 -4.12
C VAL A 210 -10.71 11.89 -2.85
N SER A 211 -11.65 10.94 -2.77
CA SER A 211 -11.76 10.04 -1.62
C SER A 211 -10.53 9.13 -1.47
N GLU A 212 -10.05 8.55 -2.58
CA GLU A 212 -8.83 7.72 -2.58
C GLU A 212 -7.61 8.54 -2.21
N PHE A 213 -7.42 9.68 -2.85
CA PHE A 213 -6.29 10.57 -2.57
C PHE A 213 -6.29 11.05 -1.12
N ALA A 214 -7.44 11.50 -0.59
CA ALA A 214 -7.56 11.97 0.78
C ALA A 214 -7.22 10.86 1.79
N THR A 215 -7.73 9.66 1.58
CA THR A 215 -7.44 8.51 2.45
C THR A 215 -5.95 8.18 2.45
N LEU A 216 -5.33 8.08 1.27
CA LEU A 216 -3.91 7.78 1.12
C LEU A 216 -3.02 8.90 1.67
N LEU A 217 -3.42 10.15 1.49
CA LEU A 217 -2.73 11.31 2.07
C LEU A 217 -2.76 11.26 3.60
N VAL A 218 -3.91 10.97 4.20
CA VAL A 218 -4.04 10.86 5.66
C VAL A 218 -3.24 9.68 6.20
N VAL A 219 -3.25 8.52 5.53
CA VAL A 219 -2.34 7.39 5.84
C VAL A 219 -0.90 7.88 5.81
N GLY A 220 -0.52 8.54 4.71
CA GLY A 220 0.82 9.10 4.52
C GLY A 220 1.24 10.03 5.66
N LEU A 221 0.36 10.96 6.04
CA LEU A 221 0.59 11.93 7.13
C LEU A 221 0.76 11.24 8.49
N ILE A 222 -0.09 10.27 8.83
CA ILE A 222 0.01 9.52 10.10
C ILE A 222 1.34 8.78 10.18
N LEU A 223 1.72 8.06 9.13
CA LEU A 223 2.95 7.27 9.10
C LEU A 223 4.20 8.18 9.14
N ALA A 224 4.20 9.31 8.40
CA ALA A 224 5.29 10.26 8.42
C ALA A 224 5.39 11.00 9.77
N TRP A 225 4.26 11.37 10.36
CA TRP A 225 4.19 11.99 11.68
C TRP A 225 4.73 11.04 12.77
N THR A 226 4.28 9.76 12.78
CA THR A 226 4.75 8.76 13.75
C THR A 226 6.24 8.48 13.62
N ARG A 227 6.78 8.39 12.40
CA ARG A 227 8.22 8.32 12.14
C ARG A 227 8.94 9.55 12.69
N GLY A 228 8.36 10.72 12.50
CA GLY A 228 8.95 11.99 12.93
C GLY A 228 9.14 12.08 14.45
N PHE A 229 8.19 11.63 15.28
CA PHE A 229 8.31 11.75 16.73
C PHE A 229 8.97 10.54 17.41
N THR A 230 8.86 9.32 16.85
CA THR A 230 9.55 8.13 17.38
C THR A 230 11.00 8.03 16.93
N ARG A 231 11.36 8.72 15.85
CA ARG A 231 12.66 8.61 15.17
C ARG A 231 12.99 7.17 14.75
N SER A 232 11.98 6.30 14.63
CA SER A 232 12.09 4.88 14.31
C SER A 232 11.05 4.51 13.26
N LEU A 233 11.36 3.51 12.44
CA LEU A 233 10.42 2.94 11.47
C LEU A 233 9.47 1.91 12.10
N ALA A 234 9.71 1.47 13.34
CA ALA A 234 8.97 0.37 13.95
C ALA A 234 7.47 0.67 14.09
N LEU A 235 7.11 1.86 14.60
CA LEU A 235 5.70 2.23 14.78
C LEU A 235 4.97 2.42 13.43
N PRO A 236 5.47 3.20 12.45
CA PRO A 236 4.81 3.30 11.15
C PRO A 236 4.72 1.95 10.42
N MET A 237 5.74 1.09 10.49
CA MET A 237 5.67 -0.27 9.94
C MET A 237 4.56 -1.09 10.61
N GLY A 238 4.42 -1.03 11.93
CA GLY A 238 3.36 -1.72 12.66
C GLY A 238 1.97 -1.23 12.27
N LEU A 239 1.76 0.08 12.22
CA LEU A 239 0.47 0.67 11.78
C LEU A 239 0.11 0.24 10.36
N HIS A 240 1.05 0.33 9.44
CA HIS A 240 0.85 -0.04 8.05
C HIS A 240 0.56 -1.54 7.89
N ALA A 241 1.32 -2.38 8.59
CA ALA A 241 1.09 -3.83 8.65
C ALA A 241 -0.30 -4.17 9.20
N GLY A 242 -0.73 -3.48 10.25
CA GLY A 242 -2.05 -3.66 10.85
C GLY A 242 -3.19 -3.31 9.89
N TRP A 243 -3.07 -2.22 9.12
CA TRP A 243 -4.07 -1.87 8.11
C TRP A 243 -4.12 -2.87 6.97
N ILE A 244 -2.96 -3.31 6.42
CA ILE A 244 -2.93 -4.32 5.35
C ILE A 244 -3.54 -5.63 5.85
N PHE A 245 -3.14 -6.08 7.03
CA PHE A 245 -3.68 -7.29 7.65
C PHE A 245 -5.19 -7.19 7.88
N GLY A 246 -5.66 -6.10 8.50
CA GLY A 246 -7.07 -5.89 8.80
C GLY A 246 -7.96 -5.87 7.56
N VAL A 247 -7.55 -5.14 6.50
CA VAL A 247 -8.25 -5.13 5.22
C VAL A 247 -8.29 -6.54 4.60
N GLY A 248 -7.13 -7.24 4.58
CA GLY A 248 -7.02 -8.57 4.01
C GLY A 248 -7.90 -9.59 4.75
N MET A 249 -7.84 -9.59 6.09
CA MET A 249 -8.66 -10.48 6.91
C MET A 249 -10.14 -10.19 6.77
N PHE A 250 -10.55 -8.90 6.78
CA PHE A 250 -11.94 -8.54 6.60
C PHE A 250 -12.47 -9.01 5.24
N ALA A 251 -11.68 -8.85 4.18
CA ALA A 251 -12.05 -9.32 2.83
C ALA A 251 -12.20 -10.86 2.73
N LEU A 252 -11.52 -11.63 3.60
CA LEU A 252 -11.67 -13.09 3.65
C LEU A 252 -12.95 -13.56 4.35
N VAL A 253 -13.50 -12.74 5.26
CA VAL A 253 -14.65 -13.13 6.09
C VAL A 253 -15.92 -12.34 5.77
N SER A 254 -15.87 -11.45 4.77
CA SER A 254 -17.01 -10.59 4.42
C SER A 254 -17.20 -10.44 2.93
N ARG A 255 -18.41 -10.06 2.55
CA ARG A 255 -18.81 -9.70 1.18
C ARG A 255 -19.64 -8.44 1.20
N THR A 256 -19.48 -7.58 0.21
CA THR A 256 -20.31 -6.39 0.02
C THR A 256 -21.77 -6.77 -0.18
N SER A 257 -22.70 -6.08 0.49
CA SER A 257 -24.15 -6.24 0.30
C SER A 257 -24.58 -5.71 -1.07
N LYS A 258 -25.80 -6.06 -1.49
CA LYS A 258 -26.39 -5.49 -2.72
C LYS A 258 -26.55 -3.98 -2.61
N GLY A 259 -26.97 -3.47 -1.44
CA GLY A 259 -27.14 -2.04 -1.18
C GLY A 259 -25.83 -1.24 -1.32
N LEU A 260 -24.71 -1.79 -0.85
CA LEU A 260 -23.41 -1.14 -1.03
C LEU A 260 -23.01 -1.04 -2.51
N ARG A 261 -23.28 -2.09 -3.28
CA ARG A 261 -23.00 -2.11 -4.73
C ARG A 261 -23.91 -1.20 -5.55
N SER A 262 -25.14 -0.99 -5.10
CA SER A 262 -26.10 -0.09 -5.76
C SER A 262 -25.91 1.39 -5.44
N GLY A 263 -24.87 1.75 -4.66
CA GLY A 263 -24.58 3.13 -4.31
C GLY A 263 -25.43 3.71 -3.17
N GLN A 264 -26.11 2.87 -2.39
CA GLN A 264 -26.94 3.30 -1.24
C GLN A 264 -26.12 4.05 -0.16
N TRP A 265 -24.81 3.83 -0.11
CA TRP A 265 -23.88 4.39 0.89
C TRP A 265 -23.01 5.49 0.31
N MET A 266 -23.61 6.39 -0.48
CA MET A 266 -22.94 7.56 -1.06
C MET A 266 -23.45 8.83 -0.38
N VAL A 267 -22.58 9.82 -0.23
CA VAL A 267 -22.90 11.16 0.30
C VAL A 267 -22.61 12.18 -0.78
N GLY A 268 -23.52 13.15 -0.95
CA GLY A 268 -23.43 14.20 -1.96
C GLY A 268 -24.46 14.04 -3.08
N GLU A 269 -24.63 15.09 -3.86
CA GLU A 269 -25.58 15.19 -4.97
C GLU A 269 -24.86 15.54 -6.27
N GLY A 270 -25.47 15.23 -7.41
CA GLY A 270 -24.96 15.54 -8.73
C GLY A 270 -23.74 14.72 -9.13
N SER A 271 -22.76 15.38 -9.74
CA SER A 271 -21.56 14.75 -10.32
C SER A 271 -20.46 14.39 -9.28
N VAL A 272 -20.59 14.89 -8.05
CA VAL A 272 -19.61 14.60 -6.98
C VAL A 272 -20.28 13.80 -5.88
N ARG A 273 -20.17 12.48 -5.98
CA ARG A 273 -20.64 11.54 -4.95
C ARG A 273 -19.46 10.91 -4.24
N ILE A 274 -19.39 11.09 -2.93
CA ILE A 274 -18.32 10.53 -2.10
C ILE A 274 -18.85 9.27 -1.41
N PRO A 275 -18.19 8.12 -1.54
CA PRO A 275 -18.62 6.93 -0.83
C PRO A 275 -18.46 7.11 0.69
N LEU A 276 -19.54 6.90 1.44
CA LEU A 276 -19.46 6.80 2.89
C LEU A 276 -18.66 5.56 3.28
N ILE A 277 -18.94 4.45 2.60
CA ILE A 277 -18.30 3.15 2.74
C ILE A 277 -17.91 2.67 1.34
N GLY A 278 -16.64 2.42 1.13
CA GLY A 278 -16.14 1.83 -0.11
C GLY A 278 -16.11 0.30 -0.07
N GLU A 279 -15.84 -0.30 -1.22
CA GLU A 279 -15.92 -1.76 -1.40
C GLU A 279 -14.94 -2.58 -0.54
N ASN A 280 -13.88 -1.98 0.01
CA ASN A 280 -12.77 -2.70 0.65
C ASN A 280 -12.27 -2.09 1.96
N LEU A 281 -13.05 -1.38 2.74
CA LEU A 281 -12.60 -0.63 3.93
C LEU A 281 -11.40 0.33 3.67
N LYS A 282 -11.08 0.59 2.41
CA LYS A 282 -9.96 1.47 2.01
C LYS A 282 -10.43 2.83 1.56
N LEU A 283 -11.67 2.89 1.09
CA LEU A 283 -12.27 4.06 0.44
C LEU A 283 -13.48 4.53 1.22
N GLY A 284 -13.67 5.84 1.26
CA GLY A 284 -14.84 6.46 1.84
C GLY A 284 -14.54 7.26 3.09
N LEU A 285 -15.58 7.94 3.59
CA LEU A 285 -15.47 8.79 4.79
C LEU A 285 -15.23 7.97 6.06
N ALA A 286 -15.80 6.76 6.16
CA ALA A 286 -15.64 5.93 7.34
C ALA A 286 -14.19 5.45 7.57
N PRO A 287 -13.42 4.99 6.57
CA PRO A 287 -11.99 4.77 6.72
C PRO A 287 -11.22 6.00 7.18
N LEU A 288 -11.55 7.20 6.71
CA LEU A 288 -10.93 8.44 7.17
C LEU A 288 -11.15 8.67 8.67
N VAL A 289 -12.38 8.44 9.17
CA VAL A 289 -12.68 8.53 10.61
C VAL A 289 -11.82 7.54 11.40
N VAL A 290 -11.70 6.29 10.95
CA VAL A 290 -10.85 5.29 11.62
C VAL A 290 -9.38 5.71 11.61
N LEU A 291 -8.88 6.28 10.53
CA LEU A 291 -7.51 6.81 10.47
C LEU A 291 -7.30 7.94 11.49
N LEU A 292 -8.25 8.87 11.60
CA LEU A 292 -8.19 9.96 12.60
C LEU A 292 -8.26 9.40 14.03
N LEU A 293 -9.11 8.42 14.29
CA LEU A 293 -9.15 7.71 15.57
C LEU A 293 -7.83 7.02 15.87
N THR A 294 -7.23 6.35 14.87
CA THR A 294 -5.91 5.74 15.01
C THR A 294 -4.86 6.78 15.41
N ALA A 295 -4.85 7.94 14.74
CA ALA A 295 -3.93 9.03 15.07
C ALA A 295 -4.16 9.55 16.49
N GLY A 296 -5.42 9.71 16.91
CA GLY A 296 -5.81 10.14 18.26
C GLY A 296 -5.35 9.16 19.34
N VAL A 297 -5.61 7.87 19.16
CA VAL A 297 -5.17 6.80 20.08
C VAL A 297 -3.64 6.78 20.19
N ILE A 298 -2.94 6.83 19.08
CA ILE A 298 -1.48 6.89 19.07
C ILE A 298 -0.97 8.14 19.80
N ALA A 299 -1.56 9.31 19.54
CA ALA A 299 -1.19 10.56 20.23
C ALA A 299 -1.35 10.44 21.74
N LEU A 300 -2.46 9.89 22.23
CA LEU A 300 -2.72 9.69 23.64
C LEU A 300 -1.76 8.71 24.31
N LEU A 301 -1.54 7.55 23.70
CA LEU A 301 -0.62 6.52 24.22
C LEU A 301 0.81 7.04 24.32
N TRP A 302 1.27 7.80 23.32
CA TRP A 302 2.64 8.34 23.32
C TRP A 302 2.81 9.57 24.20
N ARG A 303 1.77 10.40 24.40
CA ARG A 303 1.80 11.47 25.41
C ARG A 303 1.99 10.91 26.82
N LYS A 304 1.23 9.87 27.18
CA LYS A 304 1.34 9.20 28.48
C LYS A 304 2.74 8.66 28.69
N ARG A 305 3.31 7.95 27.70
CA ARG A 305 4.68 7.40 27.78
C ARG A 305 5.75 8.48 27.98
N ARG A 306 5.64 9.62 27.29
CA ARG A 306 6.59 10.74 27.48
C ARG A 306 6.49 11.38 28.86
N ALA A 307 5.34 11.33 29.48
CA ALA A 307 5.18 11.80 30.85
C ALA A 307 5.84 10.84 31.85
N GLU A 308 5.65 9.53 31.67
CA GLU A 308 6.29 8.47 32.47
C GLU A 308 7.83 8.51 32.36
N ASP A 309 8.37 8.64 31.13
CA ASP A 309 9.82 8.73 30.91
C ASP A 309 10.43 9.99 31.56
N ARG A 310 9.68 11.09 31.68
CA ARG A 310 10.13 12.29 32.37
C ARG A 310 10.04 12.18 33.88
N GLY A 311 9.02 11.49 34.40
CA GLY A 311 8.86 11.25 35.82
C GLY A 311 9.86 10.25 36.43
N MET A 312 10.49 9.41 35.60
CA MET A 312 11.55 8.48 36.03
C MET A 312 12.96 9.10 36.04
N CYS A 313 13.10 10.34 35.59
CA CYS A 313 14.37 11.09 35.59
C CYS A 313 14.49 12.08 36.76
N CYS A 314 13.53 12.11 37.68
CA CYS A 314 13.57 12.82 38.97
C CYS A 314 13.70 11.81 40.12
#